data_31e590f3e9303dbedc61f9c2780698aa
#
_entry.id   31e590f3e9303dbedc61f9c2780698aa
#
_cell.length_a   1.000
_cell.length_b   1.000
_cell.length_c   1.000
_cell.angle_alpha   90.00
_cell.angle_beta   90.00
_cell.angle_gamma   90.00
#
_symmetry.space_group_name_H-M   'P 1'
#
loop_
_entity.id
_entity.type
_entity.pdbx_description
1 polymer ?
#
loop_
_entity_poly.entity_id
_entity_poly.type
_entity_poly.pdbx_seq_one_letter_code
_entity_poly.pdbx_strand_id
1 'polypeptide(L)' 'MPRKIRQLIADLERAGFSKVPTKSSHRKYRHASGTTVILAGQSGADAHHYQEKDVKLAIAAARASMS' A
#
# COMPACT_ATOMS: atom_id res chain seq x y z
N MET A 1 18.57 4.40 -1.01
CA MET A 1 18.09 3.65 -2.19
C MET A 1 16.59 3.56 -2.18
N PRO A 2 15.94 3.70 -3.33
CA PRO A 2 14.48 3.61 -3.37
C PRO A 2 14.03 2.19 -3.04
N ARG A 3 12.88 2.08 -2.41
CA ARG A 3 12.29 0.79 -2.10
C ARG A 3 11.60 0.23 -3.35
N LYS A 4 11.47 -1.07 -3.42
CA LYS A 4 10.73 -1.72 -4.50
C LYS A 4 9.24 -1.74 -4.15
N ILE A 5 8.40 -1.74 -5.19
CA ILE A 5 6.94 -1.84 -5.00
C ILE A 5 6.59 -3.06 -4.16
N ARG A 6 7.25 -4.20 -4.37
CA ARG A 6 7.00 -5.42 -3.58
C ARG A 6 7.25 -5.22 -2.09
N GLN A 7 8.20 -4.34 -1.72
CA GLN A 7 8.48 -4.05 -0.33
C GLN A 7 7.36 -3.23 0.30
N LEU A 8 6.79 -2.30 -0.45
CA LEU A 8 5.63 -1.54 0.00
C LEU A 8 4.42 -2.45 0.18
N ILE A 9 4.23 -3.39 -0.75
CA ILE A 9 3.15 -4.38 -0.66
C ILE A 9 3.32 -5.22 0.60
N ALA A 10 4.54 -5.67 0.90
CA ALA A 10 4.82 -6.46 2.09
C ALA A 10 4.48 -5.67 3.36
N ASP A 11 4.83 -4.39 3.38
CA ASP A 11 4.51 -3.52 4.51
C ASP A 11 3.00 -3.38 4.70
N LEU A 12 2.26 -3.21 3.60
CA LEU A 12 0.80 -3.11 3.64
C LEU A 12 0.17 -4.39 4.16
N GLU A 13 0.60 -5.55 3.66
CA GLU A 13 0.08 -6.84 4.10
C GLU A 13 0.37 -7.07 5.57
N ARG A 14 1.56 -6.71 6.01
CA ARG A 14 1.95 -6.83 7.42
C ARG A 14 1.11 -5.94 8.32
N ALA A 15 0.65 -4.82 7.80
CA ALA A 15 -0.19 -3.88 8.54
C ALA A 15 -1.68 -4.28 8.53
N GLY A 16 -2.04 -5.35 7.81
CA GLY A 16 -3.41 -5.83 7.76
C GLY A 16 -4.20 -5.42 6.51
N PHE A 17 -3.52 -4.88 5.51
CA PHE A 17 -4.16 -4.56 4.24
C PHE A 17 -4.28 -5.81 3.38
N SER A 18 -5.36 -5.90 2.61
CA SER A 18 -5.61 -7.00 1.67
C SER A 18 -5.80 -6.45 0.27
N LYS A 19 -5.33 -7.20 -0.71
CA LYS A 19 -5.49 -6.83 -2.11
C LYS A 19 -6.96 -6.91 -2.51
N VAL A 20 -7.43 -5.85 -3.18
CA VAL A 20 -8.79 -5.79 -3.70
C VAL A 20 -8.72 -5.97 -5.22
N PRO A 21 -9.52 -6.88 -5.81
CA PRO A 21 -9.55 -7.05 -7.25
C PRO A 21 -9.93 -5.73 -7.95
N THR A 22 -9.20 -5.39 -9.02
CA THR A 22 -9.50 -4.22 -9.83
C THR A 22 -9.42 -4.61 -11.30
N LYS A 23 -10.07 -3.83 -12.16
CA LYS A 23 -10.03 -4.05 -13.60
C LYS A 23 -8.83 -3.37 -14.24
N SER A 24 -8.12 -2.51 -13.50
CA SER A 24 -6.95 -1.80 -14.01
C SER A 24 -5.67 -2.51 -13.64
N SER A 25 -4.56 -2.04 -14.20
CA SER A 25 -3.23 -2.55 -13.85
C SER A 25 -2.77 -2.04 -12.48
N HIS A 26 -3.47 -1.09 -11.90
CA HIS A 26 -3.14 -0.58 -10.58
C HIS A 26 -3.58 -1.57 -9.50
N ARG A 27 -2.79 -1.69 -8.44
CA ARG A 27 -3.11 -2.55 -7.31
C ARG A 27 -3.75 -1.73 -6.22
N LYS A 28 -4.92 -2.19 -5.75
CA LYS A 28 -5.63 -1.53 -4.66
C LYS A 28 -5.55 -2.40 -3.42
N TYR A 29 -5.21 -1.79 -2.31
CA TYR A 29 -5.14 -2.46 -1.01
C TYR A 29 -6.08 -1.77 -0.05
N ARG A 30 -6.79 -2.56 0.74
CA ARG A 30 -7.78 -2.05 1.68
C ARG A 30 -7.57 -2.67 3.06
N HIS A 31 -7.68 -1.83 4.08
CA HIS A 31 -7.65 -2.25 5.47
C HIS A 31 -9.08 -2.37 6.01
N ALA A 32 -9.26 -3.20 7.06
CA ALA A 32 -10.57 -3.37 7.70
C ALA A 32 -11.15 -2.05 8.23
N SER A 33 -10.31 -1.07 8.54
CA SER A 33 -10.73 0.26 8.97
C SER A 33 -11.37 1.09 7.84
N GLY A 34 -11.28 0.62 6.59
CA GLY A 34 -11.75 1.35 5.43
C GLY A 34 -10.66 2.14 4.71
N THR A 35 -9.47 2.21 5.29
CA THR A 35 -8.34 2.89 4.66
C THR A 35 -7.93 2.13 3.40
N THR A 36 -7.74 2.87 2.30
CA THR A 36 -7.32 2.28 1.03
C THR A 36 -6.09 2.98 0.49
N VAL A 37 -5.31 2.25 -0.30
CA VAL A 37 -4.14 2.80 -0.99
C VAL A 37 -4.02 2.12 -2.35
N ILE A 38 -3.64 2.89 -3.36
CA ILE A 38 -3.47 2.37 -4.73
C ILE A 38 -2.01 2.49 -5.10
N LEU A 39 -1.45 1.38 -5.60
CA LEU A 39 -0.07 1.33 -6.06
C LEU A 39 -0.04 1.04 -7.56
N ALA A 40 0.65 1.89 -8.30
CA ALA A 40 0.91 1.70 -9.72
C ALA A 40 2.29 1.08 -9.90
N GLY A 41 2.48 0.36 -10.99
CA GLY A 41 3.78 -0.21 -11.36
C GLY A 41 3.89 -1.69 -11.04
N GLN A 42 4.97 -2.29 -11.54
CA GLN A 42 5.25 -3.71 -11.33
C GLN A 42 5.95 -3.93 -9.99
N SER A 43 5.79 -5.12 -9.43
CA SER A 43 6.34 -5.44 -8.11
C SER A 43 7.86 -5.29 -8.04
N GLY A 44 8.56 -5.52 -9.15
CA GLY A 44 10.02 -5.38 -9.20
C GLY A 44 10.51 -3.96 -9.49
N ALA A 45 9.60 -3.03 -9.78
CA ALA A 45 9.96 -1.65 -10.07
C ALA A 45 10.30 -0.89 -8.79
N ASP A 46 11.10 0.16 -8.94
CA ASP A 46 11.40 1.06 -7.83
C ASP A 46 10.17 1.91 -7.52
N ALA A 47 9.86 2.04 -6.24
CA ALA A 47 8.76 2.88 -5.80
C ALA A 47 9.14 4.36 -5.95
N HIS A 48 8.17 5.17 -6.37
CA HIS A 48 8.34 6.61 -6.36
C HIS A 48 8.21 7.13 -4.93
N HIS A 49 8.84 8.27 -4.66
CA HIS A 49 8.83 8.85 -3.33
C HIS A 49 7.40 9.07 -2.80
N TYR A 50 6.49 9.54 -3.66
CA TYR A 50 5.11 9.77 -3.25
C TYR A 50 4.40 8.46 -2.87
N GLN A 51 4.78 7.33 -3.51
CA GLN A 51 4.21 6.03 -3.19
C GLN A 51 4.64 5.56 -1.81
N GLU A 52 5.90 5.75 -1.47
CA GLU A 52 6.39 5.41 -0.12
C GLU A 52 5.67 6.23 0.93
N LYS A 53 5.46 7.52 0.66
CA LYS A 53 4.75 8.41 1.57
C LYS A 53 3.28 8.00 1.71
N ASP A 54 2.63 7.66 0.60
CA ASP A 54 1.23 7.24 0.61
C ASP A 54 1.03 5.98 1.43
N VAL A 55 1.91 5.00 1.26
CA VAL A 55 1.86 3.74 2.02
C VAL A 55 2.06 4.01 3.52
N LYS A 56 3.03 4.83 3.85
CA LYS A 56 3.31 5.18 5.24
C LYS A 56 2.11 5.87 5.90
N LEU A 57 1.49 6.81 5.19
CA LEU A 57 0.31 7.51 5.69
C LEU A 57 -0.88 6.58 5.83
N ALA A 58 -1.08 5.67 4.88
CA ALA A 58 -2.17 4.70 4.94
C ALA A 58 -2.03 3.78 6.14
N ILE A 59 -0.83 3.29 6.40
CA ILE A 59 -0.56 2.43 7.56
C ILE A 59 -0.81 3.19 8.86
N ALA A 60 -0.34 4.43 8.94
CA ALA A 60 -0.55 5.26 10.13
C ALA A 60 -2.05 5.51 10.38
N ALA A 61 -2.80 5.81 9.31
CA ALA A 61 -4.24 6.05 9.41
C ALA A 61 -4.97 4.79 9.87
N ALA A 62 -4.60 3.62 9.37
CA ALA A 62 -5.21 2.36 9.75
C ALA A 62 -4.95 2.05 11.22
N ARG A 63 -3.73 2.29 11.69
CA ARG A 63 -3.38 2.07 13.11
C ARG A 63 -4.16 3.00 14.02
N ALA A 64 -4.30 4.26 13.63
CA ALA A 64 -5.04 5.24 14.42
C ALA A 64 -6.51 4.84 14.56
N SER A 65 -7.10 4.26 13.51
CA SER A 65 -8.49 3.81 13.52
C SER A 65 -8.72 2.61 14.42
N MET A 66 -7.69 1.84 14.72
CA MET A 66 -7.80 0.61 15.49
C MET A 66 -7.44 0.79 16.96
N SER A 67 -6.90 1.90 17.32
CA SER A 67 -6.50 2.18 18.70
C SER A 67 -7.63 2.68 19.58
#